data_f9745d82e74fb699d9a0cfa29f70d143
#
_entry.id   f9745d82e74fb699d9a0cfa29f70d143
#
_cell.length_a   1.000
_cell.length_b   1.000
_cell.length_c   1.000
_cell.angle_alpha   90.00
_cell.angle_beta   90.00
_cell.angle_gamma   90.00
#
_symmetry.space_group_name_H-M   'P 1'
#
loop_
_entity.id
_entity.type
_entity.pdbx_description
1 polymer ?
#
loop_
_entity_poly.entity_id
_entity_poly.type
_entity_poly.pdbx_seq_one_letter_code
_entity_poly.pdbx_strand_id
1 'polypeptide(L)'
;MTDKLSLEGLNFQATKLNIANNVLTLTLNRPEKKNALNNVMMNEINYALAYAKQERSIRVVIIAAEGDVFCAGADLNRKQEESNVPRIEGSDDISMSIRHLYKPVICKIQGSVHAGALLMVTNCTHAIAVENAKFSAPEILRGVWPHMVMAGLFRVMPKRAGLDFCMRGQAIDAKKAEEWGLINESVPNDQLDERVDSLASDLANLAPGTMQFGLEAYVNQDGMNFDEALPYLGKKSAETFAGPDLSLIHI
;
A
#
# COMPACT_ATOMS: atom_id res chain seq x y z
N MET A 1 8.05 24.97 -9.30
CA MET A 1 6.60 24.71 -9.10
C MET A 1 6.34 23.38 -9.77
N THR A 2 6.06 22.33 -9.03
CA THR A 2 5.61 21.07 -9.63
C THR A 2 4.20 21.31 -10.16
N ASP A 3 3.99 21.09 -11.47
CA ASP A 3 2.68 21.24 -12.09
C ASP A 3 1.65 20.40 -11.34
N LYS A 4 0.45 20.95 -11.15
CA LYS A 4 -0.66 20.26 -10.49
C LYS A 4 -1.05 19.05 -11.35
N LEU A 5 -0.94 17.84 -10.81
CA LEU A 5 -1.36 16.62 -11.50
C LEU A 5 -2.88 16.64 -11.71
N SER A 6 -3.34 16.06 -12.82
CA SER A 6 -4.75 15.91 -13.17
C SER A 6 -5.02 14.49 -13.64
N LEU A 7 -6.22 13.98 -13.38
CA LEU A 7 -6.70 12.72 -13.95
C LEU A 7 -7.51 12.94 -15.24
N GLU A 8 -7.83 14.20 -15.56
CA GLU A 8 -8.65 14.55 -16.71
C GLU A 8 -7.93 14.22 -18.02
N GLY A 9 -8.62 13.55 -18.93
CA GLY A 9 -8.08 13.15 -20.23
C GLY A 9 -7.08 12.00 -20.21
N LEU A 10 -6.75 11.43 -19.04
CA LEU A 10 -5.88 10.26 -18.94
C LEU A 10 -6.68 8.96 -19.11
N ASN A 11 -6.08 8.02 -19.82
CA ASN A 11 -6.62 6.68 -20.02
C ASN A 11 -5.76 5.64 -19.28
N PHE A 12 -6.25 5.17 -18.15
CA PHE A 12 -5.63 4.09 -17.37
C PHE A 12 -5.96 2.74 -18.00
N GLN A 13 -4.96 1.99 -18.41
CA GLN A 13 -5.09 0.74 -19.18
C GLN A 13 -5.04 -0.51 -18.28
N ALA A 14 -4.18 -0.45 -17.26
CA ALA A 14 -3.88 -1.57 -16.37
C ALA A 14 -4.49 -1.39 -14.97
N THR A 15 -5.05 -0.21 -14.68
CA THR A 15 -5.72 0.09 -13.41
C THR A 15 -7.04 0.83 -13.65
N LYS A 16 -7.91 0.81 -12.65
CA LYS A 16 -9.13 1.63 -12.59
C LYS A 16 -9.07 2.56 -11.39
N LEU A 17 -9.57 3.77 -11.52
CA LEU A 17 -9.64 4.73 -10.43
C LEU A 17 -11.10 5.10 -10.16
N ASN A 18 -11.46 5.18 -8.88
CA ASN A 18 -12.73 5.73 -8.42
C ASN A 18 -12.48 6.64 -7.22
N ILE A 19 -13.08 7.82 -7.21
CA ILE A 19 -12.99 8.77 -6.10
C ILE A 19 -14.38 9.02 -5.57
N ALA A 20 -14.62 8.65 -4.32
CA ALA A 20 -15.87 8.89 -3.62
C ALA A 20 -15.61 9.10 -2.13
N ASN A 21 -16.36 9.96 -1.47
CA ASN A 21 -16.33 10.14 -0.01
C ASN A 21 -14.91 10.38 0.58
N ASN A 22 -14.09 11.16 -0.11
CA ASN A 22 -12.68 11.42 0.24
C ASN A 22 -11.74 10.19 0.15
N VAL A 23 -12.17 9.12 -0.49
CA VAL A 23 -11.41 7.90 -0.71
C VAL A 23 -11.09 7.75 -2.19
N LEU A 24 -9.83 7.51 -2.53
CA LEU A 24 -9.41 7.05 -3.84
C LEU A 24 -9.29 5.52 -3.81
N THR A 25 -10.09 4.83 -4.58
CA THR A 25 -9.93 3.40 -4.85
C THR A 25 -9.16 3.21 -6.14
N LEU A 26 -7.98 2.61 -6.03
CA LEU A 26 -7.13 2.19 -7.14
C LEU A 26 -7.24 0.68 -7.27
N THR A 27 -7.79 0.21 -8.38
CA THR A 27 -8.02 -1.21 -8.64
C THR A 27 -7.08 -1.73 -9.71
N LEU A 28 -6.27 -2.73 -9.39
CA LEU A 28 -5.44 -3.47 -10.36
C LEU A 28 -6.37 -4.19 -11.34
N ASN A 29 -6.18 -3.99 -12.65
CA ASN A 29 -7.12 -4.44 -13.67
C ASN A 29 -6.44 -5.16 -14.84
N ARG A 30 -5.67 -6.20 -14.53
CA ARG A 30 -5.12 -7.17 -15.49
C ARG A 30 -5.42 -8.61 -15.00
N PRO A 31 -6.70 -8.96 -14.73
CA PRO A 31 -7.05 -10.26 -14.13
C PRO A 31 -6.60 -11.44 -14.98
N GLU A 32 -6.59 -11.32 -16.32
CA GLU A 32 -6.10 -12.34 -17.27
C GLU A 32 -4.60 -12.62 -17.12
N LYS A 33 -3.84 -11.72 -16.53
CA LYS A 33 -2.43 -11.85 -16.13
C LYS A 33 -2.24 -11.97 -14.62
N LYS A 34 -3.32 -12.29 -13.88
CA LYS A 34 -3.30 -12.37 -12.42
C LYS A 34 -2.73 -11.09 -11.77
N ASN A 35 -3.03 -9.95 -12.38
CA ASN A 35 -2.57 -8.63 -11.97
C ASN A 35 -1.05 -8.53 -11.78
N ALA A 36 -0.26 -9.26 -12.59
CA ALA A 36 1.19 -9.14 -12.59
C ALA A 36 1.62 -7.72 -12.98
N LEU A 37 2.54 -7.16 -12.21
CA LEU A 37 3.02 -5.78 -12.30
C LEU A 37 3.95 -5.63 -13.52
N ASN A 38 3.43 -5.06 -14.61
CA ASN A 38 4.21 -4.58 -15.74
C ASN A 38 4.54 -3.08 -15.59
N ASN A 39 5.35 -2.54 -16.49
CA ASN A 39 5.74 -1.13 -16.45
C ASN A 39 4.55 -0.16 -16.60
N VAL A 40 3.50 -0.50 -17.35
CA VAL A 40 2.29 0.31 -17.49
C VAL A 40 1.56 0.40 -16.15
N MET A 41 1.25 -0.75 -15.54
CA MET A 41 0.56 -0.79 -14.24
C MET A 41 1.37 -0.08 -13.15
N MET A 42 2.69 -0.28 -13.11
CA MET A 42 3.56 0.39 -12.14
C MET A 42 3.53 1.92 -12.32
N ASN A 43 3.59 2.40 -13.56
CA ASN A 43 3.49 3.83 -13.86
C ASN A 43 2.14 4.42 -13.47
N GLU A 44 1.05 3.73 -13.78
CA GLU A 44 -0.31 4.16 -13.46
C GLU A 44 -0.54 4.22 -11.93
N ILE A 45 -0.06 3.22 -11.18
CA ILE A 45 -0.13 3.21 -9.70
C ILE A 45 0.64 4.41 -9.15
N ASN A 46 1.88 4.62 -9.60
CA ASN A 46 2.72 5.74 -9.13
C ASN A 46 2.08 7.09 -9.43
N TYR A 47 1.49 7.25 -10.61
CA TYR A 47 0.79 8.48 -10.97
C TYR A 47 -0.44 8.72 -10.08
N ALA A 48 -1.26 7.69 -9.88
CA ALA A 48 -2.45 7.78 -9.02
C ALA A 48 -2.09 8.12 -7.56
N LEU A 49 -1.00 7.53 -7.03
CA LEU A 49 -0.49 7.84 -5.68
C LEU A 49 0.07 9.26 -5.60
N ALA A 50 0.80 9.73 -6.62
CA ALA A 50 1.30 11.10 -6.68
C ALA A 50 0.14 12.11 -6.77
N TYR A 51 -0.89 11.82 -7.56
CA TYR A 51 -2.12 12.61 -7.60
C TYR A 51 -2.81 12.63 -6.23
N ALA A 52 -3.00 11.46 -5.60
CA ALA A 52 -3.59 11.38 -4.27
C ALA A 52 -2.80 12.15 -3.22
N LYS A 53 -1.47 12.23 -3.35
CA LYS A 53 -0.61 13.00 -2.45
C LYS A 53 -0.89 14.51 -2.53
N GLN A 54 -1.08 15.04 -3.74
CA GLN A 54 -1.34 16.46 -3.96
C GLN A 54 -2.80 16.87 -3.71
N GLU A 55 -3.74 15.95 -3.96
CA GLU A 55 -5.17 16.25 -3.86
C GLU A 55 -5.66 16.17 -2.41
N ARG A 56 -5.94 17.34 -1.81
CA ARG A 56 -6.32 17.47 -0.39
C ARG A 56 -7.66 16.82 -0.05
N SER A 57 -8.56 16.72 -1.03
CA SER A 57 -9.86 16.07 -0.84
C SER A 57 -9.74 14.56 -0.66
N ILE A 58 -8.65 13.93 -1.14
CA ILE A 58 -8.38 12.51 -0.91
C ILE A 58 -7.71 12.35 0.46
N ARG A 59 -8.35 11.61 1.34
CA ARG A 59 -7.89 11.37 2.72
C ARG A 59 -7.40 9.94 2.94
N VAL A 60 -7.93 8.98 2.19
CA VAL A 60 -7.60 7.55 2.25
C VAL A 60 -7.42 7.02 0.83
N VAL A 61 -6.52 6.06 0.65
CA VAL A 61 -6.37 5.30 -0.59
C VAL A 61 -6.69 3.83 -0.30
N ILE A 62 -7.49 3.20 -1.14
CA ILE A 62 -7.70 1.75 -1.17
C ILE A 62 -6.99 1.20 -2.40
N ILE A 63 -6.15 0.18 -2.22
CA ILE A 63 -5.60 -0.62 -3.31
C ILE A 63 -6.36 -1.93 -3.36
N ALA A 64 -7.11 -2.13 -4.43
CA ALA A 64 -7.93 -3.31 -4.71
C ALA A 64 -7.47 -4.01 -5.99
N ALA A 65 -8.08 -5.14 -6.34
CA ALA A 65 -7.77 -5.83 -7.58
C ALA A 65 -9.01 -6.55 -8.14
N GLU A 66 -9.08 -6.66 -9.47
CA GLU A 66 -10.07 -7.45 -10.18
C GLU A 66 -9.66 -8.93 -10.27
N GLY A 67 -10.64 -9.83 -10.33
CA GLY A 67 -10.43 -11.27 -10.52
C GLY A 67 -10.04 -12.01 -9.26
N ASP A 68 -9.62 -13.27 -9.41
CA ASP A 68 -9.43 -14.22 -8.30
C ASP A 68 -8.06 -14.11 -7.61
N VAL A 69 -7.12 -13.38 -8.18
CA VAL A 69 -5.77 -13.17 -7.64
C VAL A 69 -5.56 -11.68 -7.42
N PHE A 70 -5.19 -11.29 -6.22
CA PHE A 70 -4.87 -9.90 -5.94
C PHE A 70 -3.70 -9.42 -6.81
N CYS A 71 -2.54 -10.08 -6.69
CA CYS A 71 -1.40 -9.80 -7.55
C CYS A 71 -0.36 -10.94 -7.51
N ALA A 72 0.11 -11.36 -8.68
CA ALA A 72 1.10 -12.44 -8.84
C ALA A 72 2.57 -11.96 -8.72
N GLY A 73 2.82 -10.69 -8.43
CA GLY A 73 4.15 -10.10 -8.40
C GLY A 73 4.57 -9.49 -9.73
N ALA A 74 5.88 -9.40 -9.99
CA ALA A 74 6.41 -8.78 -11.20
C ALA A 74 6.05 -9.59 -12.46
N ASP A 75 5.65 -8.88 -13.52
CA ASP A 75 5.46 -9.49 -14.84
C ASP A 75 6.83 -9.82 -15.44
N LEU A 76 7.10 -11.11 -15.61
CA LEU A 76 8.38 -11.59 -16.17
C LEU A 76 8.45 -11.41 -17.69
N ASN A 77 7.35 -11.07 -18.34
CA ASN A 77 7.32 -10.74 -19.76
C ASN A 77 7.80 -9.30 -19.96
N ARG A 78 9.09 -9.13 -20.27
CA ARG A 78 9.78 -7.82 -20.39
C ARG A 78 9.43 -7.05 -21.66
N LYS A 79 8.28 -7.27 -22.30
CA LYS A 79 7.83 -6.38 -23.36
C LYS A 79 7.64 -4.98 -22.78
N GLN A 80 8.33 -4.03 -23.35
CA GLN A 80 8.09 -2.61 -23.05
C GLN A 80 6.75 -2.23 -23.68
N GLU A 81 5.77 -2.00 -22.84
CA GLU A 81 4.49 -1.43 -23.21
C GLU A 81 4.54 0.05 -22.83
N GLU A 82 4.04 0.92 -23.67
CA GLU A 82 3.99 2.35 -23.40
C GLU A 82 2.73 2.67 -22.59
N SER A 83 2.89 3.42 -21.53
CA SER A 83 1.78 3.94 -20.72
C SER A 83 1.27 5.24 -21.34
N ASN A 84 -0.06 5.40 -21.39
CA ASN A 84 -0.70 6.65 -21.78
C ASN A 84 -0.74 7.67 -20.61
N VAL A 85 -0.27 7.27 -19.44
CA VAL A 85 -0.19 8.12 -18.25
C VAL A 85 1.24 8.67 -18.13
N PRO A 86 1.42 9.98 -17.89
CA PRO A 86 2.73 10.58 -17.74
C PRO A 86 3.54 9.92 -16.63
N ARG A 87 4.85 9.79 -16.82
CA ARG A 87 5.74 9.27 -15.78
C ARG A 87 6.04 10.35 -14.75
N ILE A 88 6.00 9.96 -13.48
CA ILE A 88 6.44 10.83 -12.38
C ILE A 88 7.93 10.61 -12.15
N GLU A 89 8.74 11.65 -12.30
CA GLU A 89 10.17 11.57 -12.03
C GLU A 89 10.45 11.17 -10.58
N GLY A 90 11.36 10.22 -10.39
CA GLY A 90 11.76 9.74 -9.06
C GLY A 90 10.78 8.77 -8.39
N SER A 91 9.69 8.36 -9.08
CA SER A 91 8.71 7.40 -8.54
C SER A 91 8.78 6.07 -9.29
N ASP A 92 9.92 5.39 -9.22
CA ASP A 92 10.12 4.11 -9.93
C ASP A 92 9.67 2.90 -9.10
N ASP A 93 9.43 3.08 -7.80
CA ASP A 93 9.03 2.02 -6.87
C ASP A 93 7.71 2.33 -6.19
N ILE A 94 6.72 1.45 -6.42
CA ILE A 94 5.37 1.56 -5.84
C ILE A 94 5.41 1.59 -4.32
N SER A 95 6.30 0.81 -3.70
CA SER A 95 6.39 0.70 -2.24
C SER A 95 6.86 2.01 -1.63
N MET A 96 7.81 2.68 -2.29
CA MET A 96 8.26 4.01 -1.88
C MET A 96 7.17 5.05 -2.07
N SER A 97 6.39 4.97 -3.15
CA SER A 97 5.25 5.86 -3.39
C SER A 97 4.15 5.68 -2.35
N ILE A 98 3.83 4.44 -1.94
CA ILE A 98 2.90 4.15 -0.85
C ILE A 98 3.44 4.71 0.47
N ARG A 99 4.69 4.39 0.81
CA ARG A 99 5.33 4.78 2.06
C ARG A 99 5.40 6.31 2.25
N HIS A 100 5.68 7.05 1.18
CA HIS A 100 5.80 8.51 1.22
C HIS A 100 4.52 9.25 0.83
N LEU A 101 3.40 8.55 0.73
CA LEU A 101 2.09 9.18 0.51
C LEU A 101 1.67 10.00 1.74
N TYR A 102 1.98 9.50 2.93
CA TYR A 102 1.59 10.08 4.23
C TYR A 102 0.07 10.23 4.39
N LYS A 103 -0.67 9.31 3.77
CA LYS A 103 -2.11 9.12 3.95
C LYS A 103 -2.36 7.65 4.24
N PRO A 104 -3.44 7.26 4.94
CA PRO A 104 -3.80 5.87 5.10
C PRO A 104 -3.96 5.17 3.75
N VAL A 105 -3.34 4.00 3.62
CA VAL A 105 -3.48 3.11 2.47
C VAL A 105 -3.98 1.77 2.96
N ILE A 106 -5.13 1.35 2.47
CA ILE A 106 -5.75 0.07 2.81
C ILE A 106 -5.59 -0.88 1.62
N CYS A 107 -4.96 -2.02 1.84
CA CYS A 107 -4.89 -3.09 0.86
C CYS A 107 -6.10 -4.00 1.01
N LYS A 108 -7.00 -4.02 0.02
CA LYS A 108 -8.21 -4.84 -0.04
C LYS A 108 -7.92 -6.10 -0.83
N ILE A 109 -7.70 -7.21 -0.13
CA ILE A 109 -7.12 -8.43 -0.70
C ILE A 109 -8.23 -9.48 -0.88
N GLN A 110 -8.80 -9.55 -2.09
CA GLN A 110 -9.84 -10.51 -2.46
C GLN A 110 -9.30 -11.88 -2.90
N GLY A 111 -7.98 -12.03 -2.98
CA GLY A 111 -7.36 -13.27 -3.47
C GLY A 111 -5.88 -13.35 -3.14
N SER A 112 -5.17 -14.28 -3.77
CA SER A 112 -3.79 -14.58 -3.42
C SER A 112 -2.80 -13.46 -3.76
N VAL A 113 -1.74 -13.35 -2.94
CA VAL A 113 -0.64 -12.37 -3.08
C VAL A 113 0.68 -13.12 -3.19
N HIS A 114 1.46 -12.83 -4.22
CA HIS A 114 2.71 -13.55 -4.48
C HIS A 114 3.88 -12.63 -4.79
N ALA A 115 5.08 -13.06 -4.38
CA ALA A 115 6.35 -12.45 -4.77
C ALA A 115 6.41 -10.93 -4.50
N GLY A 116 6.83 -10.13 -5.47
CA GLY A 116 6.96 -8.68 -5.36
C GLY A 116 5.68 -7.93 -4.95
N ALA A 117 4.49 -8.53 -5.10
CA ALA A 117 3.25 -7.95 -4.61
C ALA A 117 3.20 -7.82 -3.07
N LEU A 118 3.91 -8.69 -2.36
CA LEU A 118 4.05 -8.60 -0.90
C LEU A 118 4.69 -7.29 -0.46
N LEU A 119 5.61 -6.75 -1.26
CA LEU A 119 6.24 -5.46 -0.94
C LEU A 119 5.22 -4.32 -0.97
N MET A 120 4.25 -4.35 -1.89
CA MET A 120 3.14 -3.40 -1.91
C MET A 120 2.27 -3.54 -0.64
N VAL A 121 1.85 -4.78 -0.30
CA VAL A 121 1.01 -5.06 0.87
C VAL A 121 1.68 -4.61 2.17
N THR A 122 2.95 -4.93 2.36
CA THR A 122 3.70 -4.61 3.60
C THR A 122 3.99 -3.12 3.79
N ASN A 123 3.82 -2.28 2.77
CA ASN A 123 3.96 -0.83 2.88
C ASN A 123 2.61 -0.11 3.00
N CYS A 124 1.48 -0.79 2.82
CA CYS A 124 0.17 -0.25 3.17
C CYS A 124 0.05 -0.09 4.70
N THR A 125 -0.74 0.90 5.14
CA THR A 125 -1.00 1.09 6.58
C THR A 125 -1.89 -0.01 7.14
N HIS A 126 -2.77 -0.54 6.29
CA HIS A 126 -3.67 -1.65 6.64
C HIS A 126 -3.75 -2.64 5.47
N ALA A 127 -3.90 -3.91 5.80
CA ALA A 127 -4.13 -4.99 4.86
C ALA A 127 -5.23 -5.91 5.41
N ILE A 128 -6.34 -6.01 4.68
CA ILE A 128 -7.48 -6.86 5.02
C ILE A 128 -7.66 -7.87 3.88
N ALA A 129 -7.73 -9.14 4.20
CA ALA A 129 -7.81 -10.20 3.21
C ALA A 129 -9.03 -11.10 3.44
N VAL A 130 -9.49 -11.73 2.37
CA VAL A 130 -10.43 -12.84 2.47
C VAL A 130 -9.76 -14.08 3.09
N GLU A 131 -10.52 -14.88 3.84
CA GLU A 131 -10.01 -16.08 4.54
C GLU A 131 -9.35 -17.10 3.60
N ASN A 132 -9.81 -17.19 2.36
CA ASN A 132 -9.26 -18.12 1.35
C ASN A 132 -8.02 -17.58 0.62
N ALA A 133 -7.58 -16.35 0.89
CA ALA A 133 -6.37 -15.80 0.29
C ALA A 133 -5.11 -16.59 0.71
N LYS A 134 -4.14 -16.65 -0.20
CA LYS A 134 -2.84 -17.28 0.05
C LYS A 134 -1.71 -16.28 -0.20
N PHE A 135 -0.68 -16.35 0.61
CA PHE A 135 0.48 -15.47 0.53
C PHE A 135 1.74 -16.29 0.35
N SER A 136 2.61 -15.94 -0.59
CA SER A 136 3.89 -16.64 -0.76
C SER A 136 4.99 -15.75 -1.34
N ALA A 137 6.24 -16.01 -0.93
CA ALA A 137 7.46 -15.50 -1.53
C ALA A 137 8.17 -16.66 -2.27
N PRO A 138 7.68 -17.09 -3.45
CA PRO A 138 8.08 -18.35 -4.10
C PRO A 138 9.40 -18.24 -4.86
N GLU A 139 10.11 -17.12 -4.79
CA GLU A 139 11.34 -16.87 -5.55
C GLU A 139 12.40 -17.94 -5.31
N ILE A 140 12.56 -18.40 -4.07
CA ILE A 140 13.54 -19.44 -3.70
C ILE A 140 13.32 -20.75 -4.43
N LEU A 141 12.07 -21.10 -4.72
CA LEU A 141 11.72 -22.31 -5.48
C LEU A 141 12.17 -22.25 -6.94
N ARG A 142 12.60 -21.06 -7.40
CA ARG A 142 13.14 -20.80 -8.74
C ARG A 142 14.62 -20.42 -8.71
N GLY A 143 15.29 -20.64 -7.58
CA GLY A 143 16.71 -20.32 -7.41
C GLY A 143 17.02 -18.83 -7.23
N VAL A 144 16.02 -18.02 -6.86
CA VAL A 144 16.17 -16.58 -6.61
C VAL A 144 15.76 -16.30 -5.16
N TRP A 145 16.53 -15.46 -4.48
CA TRP A 145 16.15 -15.00 -3.14
C TRP A 145 15.22 -13.78 -3.22
N PRO A 146 14.17 -13.67 -2.37
CA PRO A 146 13.22 -12.57 -2.39
C PRO A 146 13.79 -11.28 -1.73
N HIS A 147 14.91 -10.75 -2.26
CA HIS A 147 15.65 -9.64 -1.65
C HIS A 147 14.80 -8.40 -1.41
N MET A 148 14.06 -7.94 -2.42
CA MET A 148 13.27 -6.72 -2.30
C MET A 148 12.11 -6.88 -1.31
N VAL A 149 11.49 -8.06 -1.32
CA VAL A 149 10.33 -8.38 -0.46
C VAL A 149 10.72 -8.36 1.01
N MET A 150 11.95 -8.77 1.34
CA MET A 150 12.48 -8.72 2.71
C MET A 150 12.40 -7.32 3.34
N ALA A 151 12.58 -6.26 2.54
CA ALA A 151 12.53 -4.89 3.06
C ALA A 151 11.20 -4.54 3.72
N GLY A 152 10.09 -5.08 3.19
CA GLY A 152 8.76 -4.93 3.80
C GLY A 152 8.47 -6.00 4.86
N LEU A 153 8.70 -7.27 4.53
CA LEU A 153 8.35 -8.40 5.42
C LEU A 153 8.95 -8.25 6.83
N PHE A 154 10.24 -7.91 6.94
CA PHE A 154 10.92 -7.78 8.23
C PHE A 154 10.53 -6.53 9.03
N ARG A 155 9.69 -5.65 8.46
CA ARG A 155 9.09 -4.53 9.18
C ARG A 155 7.73 -4.85 9.80
N VAL A 156 7.03 -5.86 9.26
CA VAL A 156 5.67 -6.21 9.72
C VAL A 156 5.61 -7.58 10.39
N MET A 157 6.50 -8.52 10.02
CA MET A 157 6.51 -9.88 10.55
C MET A 157 7.59 -10.07 11.60
N PRO A 158 7.38 -10.97 12.60
CA PRO A 158 8.46 -11.43 13.46
C PRO A 158 9.61 -12.00 12.62
N LYS A 159 10.85 -11.64 12.96
CA LYS A 159 12.03 -11.96 12.12
C LYS A 159 12.16 -13.45 11.76
N ARG A 160 11.86 -14.36 12.69
CA ARG A 160 11.92 -15.81 12.42
C ARG A 160 10.84 -16.26 11.46
N ALA A 161 9.62 -15.75 11.61
CA ALA A 161 8.51 -16.07 10.71
C ALA A 161 8.79 -15.55 9.27
N GLY A 162 9.24 -14.30 9.15
CA GLY A 162 9.63 -13.72 7.86
C GLY A 162 10.78 -14.48 7.19
N LEU A 163 11.79 -14.92 7.97
CA LEU A 163 12.91 -15.69 7.44
C LEU A 163 12.47 -17.09 6.98
N ASP A 164 11.66 -17.80 7.78
CA ASP A 164 11.10 -19.11 7.41
C ASP A 164 10.25 -18.99 6.14
N PHE A 165 9.41 -17.97 6.04
CA PHE A 165 8.59 -17.68 4.88
C PHE A 165 9.42 -17.49 3.59
N CYS A 166 10.52 -16.73 3.67
CA CYS A 166 11.44 -16.53 2.55
C CYS A 166 12.21 -17.80 2.18
N MET A 167 12.70 -18.57 3.17
CA MET A 167 13.50 -19.78 2.93
C MET A 167 12.69 -20.92 2.34
N ARG A 168 11.43 -21.05 2.71
CA ARG A 168 10.60 -22.17 2.24
C ARG A 168 9.85 -21.85 0.97
N GLY A 169 9.54 -20.57 0.70
CA GLY A 169 8.80 -20.13 -0.48
C GLY A 169 7.38 -20.71 -0.59
N GLN A 170 6.91 -21.40 0.46
CA GLN A 170 5.59 -22.02 0.50
C GLN A 170 4.51 -21.00 0.81
N ALA A 171 3.31 -21.25 0.31
CA ALA A 171 2.17 -20.41 0.61
C ALA A 171 1.67 -20.64 2.04
N ILE A 172 1.37 -19.55 2.74
CA ILE A 172 0.60 -19.53 3.98
C ILE A 172 -0.83 -19.06 3.69
N ASP A 173 -1.78 -19.45 4.53
CA ASP A 173 -3.17 -18.97 4.46
C ASP A 173 -3.33 -17.60 5.14
N ALA A 174 -4.51 -16.99 4.99
CA ALA A 174 -4.82 -15.68 5.52
C ALA A 174 -4.74 -15.66 7.06
N LYS A 175 -5.20 -16.70 7.73
CA LYS A 175 -5.13 -16.81 9.18
C LYS A 175 -3.68 -16.82 9.70
N LYS A 176 -2.79 -17.55 9.03
CA LYS A 176 -1.35 -17.54 9.35
C LYS A 176 -0.71 -16.19 9.01
N ALA A 177 -1.13 -15.54 7.92
CA ALA A 177 -0.65 -14.21 7.55
C ALA A 177 -1.05 -13.16 8.61
N GLU A 178 -2.26 -13.25 9.16
CA GLU A 178 -2.74 -12.42 10.26
C GLU A 178 -1.95 -12.71 11.56
N GLU A 179 -1.81 -13.98 11.94
CA GLU A 179 -1.02 -14.39 13.11
C GLU A 179 0.43 -13.87 13.07
N TRP A 180 1.00 -13.81 11.88
CA TRP A 180 2.37 -13.34 11.68
C TRP A 180 2.48 -11.82 11.43
N GLY A 181 1.37 -11.10 11.44
CA GLY A 181 1.34 -9.64 11.25
C GLY A 181 1.58 -9.19 9.81
N LEU A 182 1.53 -10.11 8.83
CA LEU A 182 1.61 -9.75 7.41
C LEU A 182 0.38 -8.98 6.94
N ILE A 183 -0.79 -9.31 7.51
CA ILE A 183 -2.05 -8.59 7.34
C ILE A 183 -2.64 -8.25 8.70
N ASN A 184 -3.56 -7.29 8.74
CA ASN A 184 -4.23 -6.88 9.98
C ASN A 184 -5.38 -7.81 10.34
N GLU A 185 -6.10 -8.32 9.33
CA GLU A 185 -7.34 -9.04 9.53
C GLU A 185 -7.66 -9.96 8.34
N SER A 186 -8.20 -11.14 8.62
CA SER A 186 -8.81 -12.03 7.65
C SER A 186 -10.31 -12.12 7.90
N VAL A 187 -11.12 -11.97 6.84
CA VAL A 187 -12.57 -11.91 6.92
C VAL A 187 -13.23 -12.88 5.93
N PRO A 188 -14.48 -13.32 6.18
CA PRO A 188 -15.27 -14.02 5.18
C PRO A 188 -15.34 -13.24 3.86
N ASN A 189 -15.39 -13.96 2.73
CA ASN A 189 -15.30 -13.34 1.39
C ASN A 189 -16.40 -12.30 1.14
N ASP A 190 -17.59 -12.50 1.66
CA ASP A 190 -18.74 -11.63 1.53
C ASP A 190 -18.70 -10.40 2.45
N GLN A 191 -17.75 -10.35 3.39
CA GLN A 191 -17.60 -9.24 4.34
C GLN A 191 -16.45 -8.30 3.99
N LEU A 192 -15.59 -8.64 3.00
CA LEU A 192 -14.41 -7.84 2.68
C LEU A 192 -14.75 -6.41 2.31
N ASP A 193 -15.76 -6.22 1.47
CA ASP A 193 -16.17 -4.89 0.99
C ASP A 193 -16.64 -4.02 2.15
N GLU A 194 -17.59 -4.50 2.92
CA GLU A 194 -18.15 -3.79 4.08
C GLU A 194 -17.07 -3.43 5.09
N ARG A 195 -16.15 -4.39 5.39
CA ARG A 195 -15.10 -4.18 6.37
C ARG A 195 -14.08 -3.12 5.93
N VAL A 196 -13.68 -3.14 4.66
CA VAL A 196 -12.75 -2.16 4.09
C VAL A 196 -13.40 -0.78 4.00
N ASP A 197 -14.65 -0.70 3.54
CA ASP A 197 -15.38 0.56 3.40
C ASP A 197 -15.63 1.23 4.77
N SER A 198 -15.97 0.44 5.79
CA SER A 198 -16.10 0.93 7.16
C SER A 198 -14.79 1.52 7.67
N LEU A 199 -13.67 0.79 7.54
CA LEU A 199 -12.35 1.29 7.96
C LEU A 199 -11.94 2.55 7.19
N ALA A 200 -12.17 2.57 5.88
CA ALA A 200 -11.85 3.75 5.07
C ALA A 200 -12.67 4.97 5.48
N SER A 201 -13.96 4.79 5.77
CA SER A 201 -14.83 5.84 6.28
C SER A 201 -14.36 6.37 7.63
N ASP A 202 -14.04 5.49 8.57
CA ASP A 202 -13.55 5.86 9.89
C ASP A 202 -12.26 6.72 9.78
N LEU A 203 -11.29 6.27 8.98
CA LEU A 203 -10.04 6.99 8.77
C LEU A 203 -10.24 8.31 8.01
N ALA A 204 -11.15 8.35 7.03
CA ALA A 204 -11.43 9.57 6.26
C ALA A 204 -12.11 10.66 7.10
N ASN A 205 -12.77 10.31 8.19
CA ASN A 205 -13.44 11.26 9.10
C ASN A 205 -12.49 11.86 10.15
N LEU A 206 -11.26 11.34 10.27
CA LEU A 206 -10.25 11.90 11.19
C LEU A 206 -9.60 13.18 10.62
N ALA A 207 -8.93 13.93 11.49
CA ALA A 207 -8.22 15.16 11.13
C ALA A 207 -7.09 14.88 10.12
N PRO A 208 -7.19 15.34 8.86
CA PRO A 208 -6.28 14.92 7.80
C PRO A 208 -4.85 15.45 7.98
N GLY A 209 -4.66 16.63 8.53
CA GLY A 209 -3.34 17.20 8.81
C GLY A 209 -2.63 16.44 9.92
N THR A 210 -3.31 16.14 11.02
CA THR A 210 -2.77 15.32 12.11
C THR A 210 -2.39 13.93 11.61
N MET A 211 -3.23 13.31 10.78
CA MET A 211 -2.94 12.01 10.16
C MET A 211 -1.68 12.07 9.31
N GLN A 212 -1.55 13.08 8.46
CA GLN A 212 -0.39 13.27 7.60
C GLN A 212 0.91 13.46 8.41
N PHE A 213 0.89 14.34 9.43
CA PHE A 213 2.06 14.55 10.31
C PHE A 213 2.47 13.28 11.05
N GLY A 214 1.49 12.52 11.55
CA GLY A 214 1.73 11.26 12.25
C GLY A 214 2.37 10.20 11.33
N LEU A 215 1.85 10.01 10.13
CA LEU A 215 2.38 9.06 9.16
C LEU A 215 3.76 9.47 8.63
N GLU A 216 3.99 10.78 8.42
CA GLU A 216 5.31 11.29 8.08
C GLU A 216 6.32 11.01 9.20
N ALA A 217 5.94 11.29 10.45
CA ALA A 217 6.78 11.03 11.61
C ALA A 217 7.08 9.52 11.77
N TYR A 218 6.08 8.66 11.59
CA TYR A 218 6.24 7.20 11.61
C TYR A 218 7.26 6.73 10.58
N VAL A 219 7.15 7.19 9.33
CA VAL A 219 8.07 6.78 8.25
C VAL A 219 9.48 7.27 8.51
N ASN A 220 9.64 8.51 8.94
CA ASN A 220 10.97 9.12 9.08
C ASN A 220 11.74 8.60 10.30
N GLN A 221 11.05 8.16 11.37
CA GLN A 221 11.71 7.62 12.54
C GLN A 221 12.11 6.14 12.41
N ASP A 222 11.65 5.44 11.36
CA ASP A 222 11.82 3.97 11.20
C ASP A 222 13.30 3.52 11.02
N GLY A 223 14.24 4.32 11.01
CA GLY A 223 15.66 3.95 10.99
C GLY A 223 16.45 4.50 12.18
N MET A 224 15.78 5.25 13.04
CA MET A 224 16.41 5.92 14.18
C MET A 224 16.50 4.98 15.39
N ASN A 225 17.58 5.10 16.15
CA ASN A 225 17.60 4.53 17.48
C ASN A 225 16.73 5.36 18.44
N PHE A 226 16.51 4.87 19.67
CA PHE A 226 15.61 5.52 20.63
C PHE A 226 16.02 6.96 20.96
N ASP A 227 17.31 7.19 21.17
CA ASP A 227 17.87 8.50 21.55
C ASP A 227 17.75 9.54 20.44
N GLU A 228 17.72 9.11 19.18
CA GLU A 228 17.47 9.94 18.00
C GLU A 228 15.96 10.14 17.77
N ALA A 229 15.16 9.07 17.91
CA ALA A 229 13.74 9.09 17.63
C ALA A 229 12.97 9.99 18.60
N LEU A 230 13.27 9.93 19.90
CA LEU A 230 12.49 10.66 20.92
C LEU A 230 12.56 12.19 20.76
N PRO A 231 13.73 12.83 20.57
CA PRO A 231 13.81 14.26 20.29
C PRO A 231 13.14 14.64 18.97
N TYR A 232 13.29 13.82 17.91
CA TYR A 232 12.62 14.04 16.64
C TYR A 232 11.10 14.03 16.78
N LEU A 233 10.54 13.00 17.44
CA LEU A 233 9.09 12.87 17.67
C LEU A 233 8.56 13.99 18.59
N GLY A 234 9.35 14.44 19.57
CA GLY A 234 9.01 15.60 20.42
C GLY A 234 8.84 16.88 19.59
N LYS A 235 9.73 17.13 18.63
CA LYS A 235 9.59 18.25 17.69
C LYS A 235 8.33 18.10 16.82
N LYS A 236 8.08 16.92 16.26
CA LYS A 236 6.88 16.64 15.45
C LYS A 236 5.59 16.79 16.25
N SER A 237 5.59 16.39 17.51
CA SER A 237 4.48 16.62 18.42
C SER A 237 4.18 18.12 18.59
N ALA A 238 5.21 18.93 18.82
CA ALA A 238 5.05 20.39 18.93
C ALA A 238 4.51 21.03 17.65
N GLU A 239 4.97 20.56 16.47
CA GLU A 239 4.44 21.01 15.17
C GLU A 239 2.94 20.65 15.02
N THR A 240 2.52 19.47 15.45
CA THR A 240 1.11 19.05 15.43
C THR A 240 0.25 19.92 16.36
N PHE A 241 0.73 20.21 17.58
CA PHE A 241 0.03 21.09 18.51
C PHE A 241 -0.09 22.55 18.03
N ALA A 242 0.79 22.99 17.16
CA ALA A 242 0.72 24.32 16.53
C ALA A 242 -0.12 24.31 15.23
N GLY A 243 -0.58 23.15 14.78
CA GLY A 243 -1.31 22.97 13.52
C GLY A 243 -2.80 23.38 13.62
N PRO A 244 -3.45 23.65 12.46
CA PRO A 244 -4.84 24.11 12.41
C PRO A 244 -5.86 23.06 12.87
N ASP A 245 -5.53 21.76 12.81
CA ASP A 245 -6.45 20.68 13.13
C ASP A 245 -6.79 20.62 14.64
N LEU A 246 -5.93 21.18 15.50
CA LEU A 246 -6.17 21.18 16.94
C LEU A 246 -7.34 22.09 17.35
N SER A 247 -7.64 23.10 16.55
CA SER A 247 -8.77 23.99 16.78
C SER A 247 -10.14 23.30 16.67
N LEU A 248 -10.17 22.08 16.13
CA LEU A 248 -11.39 21.26 15.99
C LEU A 248 -11.67 20.40 17.23
N ILE A 249 -10.73 20.34 18.19
CA ILE A 249 -10.88 19.60 19.46
C ILE A 249 -11.27 20.60 20.56
N HIS A 250 -12.45 21.17 20.45
CA HIS A 250 -13.12 21.71 21.61
C HIS A 250 -13.90 20.57 22.30
N ILE A 251 -13.20 19.90 23.19
CA ILE A 251 -13.81 19.08 24.24
C ILE A 251 -14.33 20.00 25.33
#